data_7bfce34f94e3ce139a31d189857ffced
#
_entry.id   7bfce34f94e3ce139a31d189857ffced
#
_cell.length_a   1.000
_cell.length_b   1.000
_cell.length_c   1.000
_cell.angle_alpha   90.00
_cell.angle_beta   90.00
_cell.angle_gamma   90.00
#
_symmetry.space_group_name_H-M   'P 1'
#
loop_
_entity.id
_entity.type
_entity.pdbx_description
1 polymer ?
#
loop_
_entity_poly.entity_id
_entity_poly.type
_entity_poly.pdbx_seq_one_letter_code
_entity_poly.pdbx_strand_id
1 'polypeptide(L)'
;QPMMTGEELKHALSALPKYDGGIMCEDSTIRLRGLSELYGIYIPSEMTIEIYHKLYLALLHSFNKKINKNIIKQQYENYNLICGRQGNGIIGGADSFTIIGVSGIGKSSAIHKSIEIITRNKVIDINHPQSTIIPYLAVQCPFDSSVKGLLLEILRSVDEVLSSDYYRQAIRSRATTDILIGSVSQIAINHIGVLIVDEIQNITNSNNGKALVSALTQLINNSGISICMVGTPECTLLLESAVQPARRSLGLRYSALPYNEYFFEFCTTVFEYQYVKNRTEISDAIIEWL
;
A
#
# COMPACT_ATOMS: atom_id res chain seq x y z
N GLN A 1 2.87 8.34 15.71
CA GLN A 1 1.62 8.45 16.49
C GLN A 1 1.27 7.07 17.07
N PRO A 2 0.59 6.97 18.23
CA PRO A 2 0.07 5.71 18.72
C PRO A 2 -0.98 5.16 17.75
N MET A 3 -1.17 3.84 17.77
CA MET A 3 -2.20 3.19 16.94
C MET A 3 -3.58 3.61 17.42
N MET A 4 -4.38 4.13 16.51
CA MET A 4 -5.78 4.49 16.78
C MET A 4 -6.68 3.26 16.65
N THR A 5 -7.78 3.24 17.39
CA THR A 5 -8.78 2.16 17.36
C THR A 5 -10.21 2.69 17.55
N GLY A 6 -11.20 1.86 17.22
CA GLY A 6 -12.61 2.19 17.46
C GLY A 6 -13.08 3.45 16.72
N GLU A 7 -13.95 4.21 17.40
CA GLU A 7 -14.57 5.41 16.81
C GLU A 7 -13.57 6.55 16.51
N GLU A 8 -12.48 6.66 17.28
CA GLU A 8 -11.42 7.63 17.00
C GLU A 8 -10.78 7.36 15.63
N LEU A 9 -10.51 6.10 15.32
CA LEU A 9 -9.96 5.71 14.02
C LEU A 9 -10.96 5.96 12.88
N LYS A 10 -12.22 5.57 13.07
CA LYS A 10 -13.27 5.83 12.06
C LYS A 10 -13.39 7.32 11.75
N HIS A 11 -13.44 8.16 12.78
CA HIS A 11 -13.50 9.61 12.63
C HIS A 11 -12.26 10.16 11.91
N ALA A 12 -11.05 9.69 12.28
CA ALA A 12 -9.81 10.13 11.65
C ALA A 12 -9.72 9.74 10.17
N LEU A 13 -10.23 8.56 9.80
CA LEU A 13 -10.25 8.07 8.41
C LEU A 13 -11.34 8.71 7.57
N SER A 14 -12.45 9.17 8.18
CA SER A 14 -13.57 9.77 7.46
C SER A 14 -13.17 11.11 6.86
N ALA A 15 -13.62 11.36 5.63
CA ALA A 15 -13.50 12.66 4.99
C ALA A 15 -14.88 13.06 4.46
N LEU A 16 -15.41 14.14 5.01
CA LEU A 16 -16.69 14.70 4.60
C LEU A 16 -16.47 16.14 4.17
N PRO A 17 -16.70 16.50 2.90
CA PRO A 17 -16.58 17.87 2.43
C PRO A 17 -17.62 18.74 3.13
N LYS A 18 -17.32 20.03 3.25
CA LYS A 18 -18.29 21.00 3.78
C LYS A 18 -19.41 21.16 2.77
N TYR A 19 -20.62 20.93 3.20
CA TYR A 19 -21.81 21.06 2.37
C TYR A 19 -22.65 22.26 2.84
N ASP A 20 -23.01 23.12 1.89
CA ASP A 20 -23.95 24.22 2.11
C ASP A 20 -25.23 23.95 1.31
N GLY A 21 -26.34 23.68 2.00
CA GLY A 21 -27.64 23.49 1.38
C GLY A 21 -28.13 24.68 0.54
N GLY A 22 -27.60 25.89 0.72
CA GLY A 22 -27.87 27.06 -0.12
C GLY A 22 -27.55 26.85 -1.59
N ILE A 23 -26.63 25.92 -1.91
CA ILE A 23 -26.26 25.57 -3.30
C ILE A 23 -27.44 25.09 -4.14
N MET A 24 -28.51 24.56 -3.52
CA MET A 24 -29.73 24.12 -4.22
C MET A 24 -30.47 25.29 -4.89
N CYS A 25 -30.31 26.51 -4.38
CA CYS A 25 -30.90 27.73 -4.93
C CYS A 25 -30.05 28.38 -6.03
N GLU A 26 -28.82 27.93 -6.20
CA GLU A 26 -27.88 28.47 -7.17
C GLU A 26 -28.17 28.00 -8.59
N ASP A 27 -27.52 28.64 -9.57
CA ASP A 27 -27.61 28.29 -10.98
C ASP A 27 -27.19 26.84 -11.25
N SER A 28 -27.76 26.24 -12.29
CA SER A 28 -27.45 24.85 -12.68
C SER A 28 -25.97 24.59 -12.88
N THR A 29 -25.21 25.57 -13.38
CA THR A 29 -23.76 25.48 -13.61
C THR A 29 -23.00 25.39 -12.28
N ILE A 30 -23.40 26.19 -11.28
CA ILE A 30 -22.77 26.17 -9.94
C ILE A 30 -23.07 24.85 -9.26
N ARG A 31 -24.31 24.37 -9.32
CA ARG A 31 -24.72 23.08 -8.76
C ARG A 31 -24.00 21.91 -9.41
N LEU A 32 -23.83 21.92 -10.74
CA LEU A 32 -23.10 20.89 -11.47
C LEU A 32 -21.63 20.86 -11.05
N ARG A 33 -21.01 22.04 -10.85
CA ARG A 33 -19.63 22.12 -10.34
C ARG A 33 -19.53 21.53 -8.93
N GLY A 34 -20.53 21.80 -8.07
CA GLY A 34 -20.60 21.27 -6.71
C GLY A 34 -20.61 19.73 -6.66
N LEU A 35 -21.15 19.03 -7.67
CA LEU A 35 -21.14 17.57 -7.72
C LEU A 35 -19.73 16.96 -7.62
N SER A 36 -18.69 17.70 -8.03
CA SER A 36 -17.31 17.22 -7.89
C SER A 36 -16.88 17.04 -6.43
N GLU A 37 -17.54 17.69 -5.48
CA GLU A 37 -17.25 17.56 -4.06
C GLU A 37 -17.66 16.18 -3.50
N LEU A 38 -18.62 15.50 -4.15
CA LEU A 38 -18.99 14.13 -3.79
C LEU A 38 -17.82 13.15 -3.84
N TYR A 39 -16.87 13.36 -4.76
CA TYR A 39 -15.65 12.56 -4.83
C TYR A 39 -14.74 12.72 -3.61
N GLY A 40 -14.96 13.76 -2.81
CA GLY A 40 -14.26 13.98 -1.54
C GLY A 40 -14.83 13.19 -0.37
N ILE A 41 -16.02 12.60 -0.51
CA ILE A 41 -16.66 11.81 0.55
C ILE A 41 -15.91 10.49 0.70
N TYR A 42 -15.45 10.23 1.90
CA TYR A 42 -14.86 8.94 2.27
C TYR A 42 -15.36 8.48 3.63
N ILE A 43 -15.99 7.32 3.66
CA ILE A 43 -16.48 6.66 4.86
C ILE A 43 -15.70 5.35 5.01
N PRO A 44 -14.99 5.13 6.12
CA PRO A 44 -14.16 3.94 6.28
C PRO A 44 -15.02 2.70 6.49
N SER A 45 -14.81 1.69 5.64
CA SER A 45 -15.38 0.35 5.83
C SER A 45 -14.53 -0.48 6.79
N GLU A 46 -15.03 -1.65 7.20
CA GLU A 46 -14.24 -2.66 7.94
C GLU A 46 -12.91 -2.98 7.24
N MET A 47 -12.95 -3.11 5.90
CA MET A 47 -11.74 -3.28 5.09
C MET A 47 -10.71 -2.19 5.35
N THR A 48 -11.14 -0.92 5.42
CA THR A 48 -10.23 0.20 5.67
C THR A 48 -9.57 0.10 7.04
N ILE A 49 -10.35 -0.27 8.06
CA ILE A 49 -9.87 -0.43 9.44
C ILE A 49 -8.84 -1.56 9.53
N GLU A 50 -9.12 -2.70 8.91
CA GLU A 50 -8.19 -3.84 8.89
C GLU A 50 -6.89 -3.51 8.14
N ILE A 51 -6.99 -2.82 7.00
CA ILE A 51 -5.84 -2.37 6.21
C ILE A 51 -4.98 -1.39 7.04
N TYR A 52 -5.61 -0.44 7.73
CA TYR A 52 -4.91 0.49 8.62
C TYR A 52 -4.09 -0.27 9.69
N HIS A 53 -4.73 -1.19 10.41
CA HIS A 53 -4.05 -1.95 11.45
C HIS A 53 -2.88 -2.77 10.89
N LYS A 54 -3.08 -3.40 9.73
CA LYS A 54 -2.06 -4.23 9.12
C LYS A 54 -0.86 -3.41 8.65
N LEU A 55 -1.11 -2.27 8.00
CA LEU A 55 -0.06 -1.34 7.57
C LEU A 55 0.69 -0.74 8.77
N TYR A 56 -0.04 -0.34 9.82
CA TYR A 56 0.57 0.20 11.04
C TYR A 56 1.53 -0.79 11.69
N LEU A 57 1.09 -2.04 11.88
CA LEU A 57 1.91 -3.08 12.48
C LEU A 57 3.13 -3.44 11.61
N ALA A 58 2.95 -3.52 10.28
CA ALA A 58 4.05 -3.79 9.37
C ALA A 58 5.12 -2.69 9.42
N LEU A 59 4.70 -1.42 9.51
CA LEU A 59 5.61 -0.30 9.65
C LEU A 59 6.32 -0.30 11.00
N LEU A 60 5.58 -0.53 12.09
CA LEU A 60 6.14 -0.60 13.44
C LEU A 60 7.22 -1.70 13.54
N HIS A 61 6.93 -2.89 13.02
CA HIS A 61 7.89 -3.99 12.98
C HIS A 61 9.13 -3.63 12.13
N SER A 62 8.92 -2.96 10.99
CA SER A 62 10.03 -2.48 10.16
C SER A 62 10.92 -1.49 10.90
N PHE A 63 10.34 -0.51 11.61
CA PHE A 63 11.11 0.43 12.42
C PHE A 63 11.88 -0.24 13.55
N ASN A 64 11.23 -1.16 14.28
CA ASN A 64 11.89 -1.90 15.36
C ASN A 64 13.10 -2.68 14.84
N LYS A 65 13.01 -3.28 13.65
CA LYS A 65 14.15 -3.95 13.00
C LYS A 65 15.28 -2.97 12.65
N LYS A 66 14.94 -1.79 12.13
CA LYS A 66 15.92 -0.79 11.71
C LYS A 66 16.63 -0.09 12.88
N ILE A 67 15.96 0.09 14.01
CA ILE A 67 16.51 0.75 15.20
C ILE A 67 17.39 -0.22 16.02
N ASN A 68 17.11 -1.51 16.00
CA ASN A 68 17.85 -2.49 16.82
C ASN A 68 19.21 -2.79 16.18
N LYS A 69 20.30 -2.37 16.87
CA LYS A 69 21.70 -2.54 16.40
C LYS A 69 22.07 -3.99 16.07
N ASN A 70 21.56 -4.96 16.81
CA ASN A 70 21.82 -6.38 16.57
C ASN A 70 21.18 -6.86 15.26
N ILE A 71 19.99 -6.35 14.95
CA ILE A 71 19.28 -6.68 13.71
C ILE A 71 19.98 -5.99 12.52
N ILE A 72 20.46 -4.76 12.69
CA ILE A 72 21.24 -4.06 11.64
C ILE A 72 22.53 -4.82 11.35
N LYS A 73 23.25 -5.29 12.38
CA LYS A 73 24.42 -6.13 12.19
C LYS A 73 24.10 -7.42 11.44
N GLN A 74 23.02 -8.08 11.81
CA GLN A 74 22.56 -9.30 11.15
C GLN A 74 22.13 -9.06 9.71
N GLN A 75 21.45 -7.94 9.42
CA GLN A 75 21.09 -7.54 8.05
C GLN A 75 22.34 -7.28 7.20
N TYR A 76 23.36 -6.64 7.78
CA TYR A 76 24.64 -6.42 7.12
C TYR A 76 25.41 -7.74 6.85
N GLU A 77 25.36 -8.68 7.77
CA GLU A 77 25.92 -10.03 7.60
C GLU A 77 25.17 -10.81 6.50
N ASN A 78 23.84 -10.72 6.46
CA ASN A 78 23.02 -11.31 5.39
C ASN A 78 23.34 -10.69 4.03
N TYR A 79 23.52 -9.37 3.96
CA TYR A 79 23.95 -8.70 2.73
C TYR A 79 25.33 -9.19 2.25
N ASN A 80 26.27 -9.35 3.15
CA ASN A 80 27.60 -9.88 2.82
C ASN A 80 27.53 -11.32 2.27
N LEU A 81 26.62 -12.16 2.80
CA LEU A 81 26.37 -13.49 2.25
C LEU A 81 25.86 -13.44 0.81
N ILE A 82 24.89 -12.54 0.51
CA ILE A 82 24.37 -12.35 -0.84
C ILE A 82 25.47 -11.91 -1.81
N CYS A 83 26.39 -11.08 -1.35
CA CYS A 83 27.55 -10.65 -2.14
C CYS A 83 28.67 -11.70 -2.24
N GLY A 84 28.41 -12.94 -1.83
CA GLY A 84 29.42 -14.04 -1.85
C GLY A 84 30.51 -13.92 -0.80
N ARG A 85 30.29 -13.08 0.24
CA ARG A 85 31.21 -12.93 1.38
C ARG A 85 30.76 -13.86 2.50
N GLN A 86 31.70 -14.44 3.24
CA GLN A 86 31.36 -15.31 4.38
C GLN A 86 30.62 -14.54 5.47
N GLY A 87 29.46 -15.03 5.90
CA GLY A 87 28.67 -14.49 7.00
C GLY A 87 27.66 -15.53 7.53
N ASN A 88 27.34 -15.47 8.82
CA ASN A 88 26.41 -16.38 9.51
C ASN A 88 25.01 -15.77 9.67
N GLY A 89 24.45 -15.20 8.61
CA GLY A 89 23.19 -14.48 8.71
C GLY A 89 21.96 -15.43 8.85
N ILE A 90 21.11 -15.16 9.83
CA ILE A 90 19.76 -15.74 9.94
C ILE A 90 18.77 -14.67 9.44
N ILE A 91 17.98 -15.00 8.41
CA ILE A 91 17.00 -14.07 7.87
C ILE A 91 15.79 -14.04 8.81
N GLY A 92 15.60 -12.92 9.49
CA GLY A 92 14.40 -12.66 10.31
C GLY A 92 13.16 -12.57 9.42
N GLY A 93 12.04 -13.22 9.83
CA GLY A 93 10.80 -13.21 9.06
C GLY A 93 10.29 -11.81 8.75
N ALA A 94 9.94 -11.58 7.50
CA ALA A 94 9.28 -10.37 7.05
C ALA A 94 7.77 -10.48 7.29
N ASP A 95 7.12 -9.37 7.65
CA ASP A 95 5.66 -9.28 7.80
C ASP A 95 5.03 -8.86 6.46
N SER A 96 5.32 -9.64 5.41
CA SER A 96 4.70 -9.42 4.09
C SER A 96 3.29 -9.97 4.07
N PHE A 97 2.38 -9.29 3.37
CA PHE A 97 0.98 -9.66 3.29
C PHE A 97 0.35 -9.24 1.97
N THR A 98 -0.84 -9.78 1.69
CA THR A 98 -1.60 -9.47 0.49
C THR A 98 -2.91 -8.78 0.85
N ILE A 99 -3.38 -7.90 -0.04
CA ILE A 99 -4.71 -7.29 0.01
C ILE A 99 -5.39 -7.64 -1.32
N ILE A 100 -6.24 -8.65 -1.28
CA ILE A 100 -6.91 -9.17 -2.48
C ILE A 100 -8.39 -8.85 -2.42
N GLY A 101 -8.93 -8.28 -3.48
CA GLY A 101 -10.35 -7.98 -3.58
C GLY A 101 -10.75 -7.55 -4.98
N VAL A 102 -12.04 -7.60 -5.28
CA VAL A 102 -12.56 -7.23 -6.60
C VAL A 102 -12.17 -5.82 -7.00
N SER A 103 -12.10 -5.55 -8.30
CA SER A 103 -11.80 -4.21 -8.82
C SER A 103 -12.89 -3.22 -8.37
N GLY A 104 -12.48 -1.97 -8.07
CA GLY A 104 -13.43 -0.92 -7.67
C GLY A 104 -13.87 -0.93 -6.20
N ILE A 105 -13.52 -1.94 -5.39
CA ILE A 105 -13.93 -2.03 -3.96
C ILE A 105 -13.27 -0.96 -3.05
N GLY A 106 -12.32 -0.17 -3.58
CA GLY A 106 -11.69 0.90 -2.79
C GLY A 106 -10.38 0.52 -2.10
N LYS A 107 -9.69 -0.58 -2.48
CA LYS A 107 -8.42 -1.02 -1.88
C LYS A 107 -7.35 0.08 -1.85
N SER A 108 -7.06 0.67 -3.01
CA SER A 108 -6.02 1.71 -3.12
C SER A 108 -6.40 2.98 -2.34
N SER A 109 -7.69 3.34 -2.32
CA SER A 109 -8.20 4.45 -1.50
C SER A 109 -8.04 4.18 0.00
N ALA A 110 -8.37 2.96 0.45
CA ALA A 110 -8.22 2.54 1.85
C ALA A 110 -6.74 2.56 2.28
N ILE A 111 -5.83 2.08 1.44
CA ILE A 111 -4.38 2.13 1.67
C ILE A 111 -3.92 3.58 1.78
N HIS A 112 -4.32 4.44 0.84
CA HIS A 112 -3.91 5.84 0.82
C HIS A 112 -4.37 6.58 2.07
N LYS A 113 -5.66 6.44 2.44
CA LYS A 113 -6.22 7.03 3.66
C LYS A 113 -5.54 6.51 4.93
N SER A 114 -5.25 5.22 4.98
CA SER A 114 -4.53 4.62 6.12
C SER A 114 -3.12 5.21 6.27
N ILE A 115 -2.38 5.36 5.17
CA ILE A 115 -1.03 5.94 5.18
C ILE A 115 -1.07 7.40 5.64
N GLU A 116 -2.03 8.21 5.16
CA GLU A 116 -2.19 9.61 5.57
C GLU A 116 -2.35 9.76 7.09
N ILE A 117 -3.08 8.83 7.72
CA ILE A 117 -3.30 8.84 9.17
C ILE A 117 -2.08 8.32 9.93
N ILE A 118 -1.43 7.27 9.43
CA ILE A 118 -0.25 6.68 10.10
C ILE A 118 0.92 7.66 10.10
N THR A 119 1.16 8.31 8.96
CA THR A 119 2.26 9.27 8.82
C THR A 119 1.94 10.35 7.79
N ARG A 120 2.14 11.60 8.20
CA ARG A 120 2.06 12.76 7.31
C ARG A 120 3.38 13.03 6.60
N ASN A 121 4.46 12.42 7.05
CA ASN A 121 5.79 12.66 6.54
C ASN A 121 6.15 11.61 5.49
N LYS A 122 6.60 12.08 4.33
CA LYS A 122 7.15 11.21 3.27
C LYS A 122 8.45 10.52 3.70
N VAL A 123 9.19 11.16 4.59
CA VAL A 123 10.44 10.66 5.15
C VAL A 123 10.49 10.88 6.65
N ILE A 124 11.15 9.97 7.36
CA ILE A 124 11.39 10.03 8.80
C ILE A 124 12.88 9.87 9.02
N ASP A 125 13.49 10.86 9.65
CA ASP A 125 14.91 10.80 10.03
C ASP A 125 15.06 10.14 11.39
N ILE A 126 15.92 9.15 11.45
CA ILE A 126 16.32 8.46 12.69
C ILE A 126 17.72 8.93 13.06
N ASN A 127 17.88 9.46 14.28
CA ASN A 127 19.14 10.03 14.73
C ASN A 127 20.18 8.96 15.14
N HIS A 128 19.72 7.79 15.60
CA HIS A 128 20.60 6.71 16.07
C HIS A 128 20.07 5.32 15.68
N PRO A 129 20.61 4.64 14.66
CA PRO A 129 21.66 5.11 13.72
C PRO A 129 21.10 6.19 12.80
N GLN A 130 21.94 7.11 12.36
CA GLN A 130 21.51 8.16 11.43
C GLN A 130 21.09 7.53 10.10
N SER A 131 19.81 7.58 9.81
CA SER A 131 19.23 7.07 8.58
C SER A 131 17.92 7.77 8.24
N THR A 132 17.66 7.97 6.96
CA THR A 132 16.41 8.52 6.45
C THR A 132 15.55 7.38 5.94
N ILE A 133 14.36 7.22 6.49
CA ILE A 133 13.42 6.13 6.15
C ILE A 133 12.22 6.69 5.42
N ILE A 134 11.87 6.06 4.31
CA ILE A 134 10.59 6.21 3.60
C ILE A 134 9.61 5.24 4.28
N PRO A 135 8.62 5.71 5.04
CA PRO A 135 7.71 4.83 5.77
C PRO A 135 6.98 3.85 4.85
N TYR A 136 6.44 4.36 3.76
CA TYR A 136 5.74 3.59 2.72
C TYR A 136 6.20 4.02 1.34
N LEU A 137 6.64 3.05 0.55
CA LEU A 137 6.95 3.24 -0.86
C LEU A 137 5.94 2.44 -1.69
N ALA A 138 5.13 3.14 -2.48
CA ALA A 138 4.15 2.51 -3.36
C ALA A 138 4.65 2.50 -4.80
N VAL A 139 4.57 1.34 -5.45
CA VAL A 139 4.91 1.14 -6.85
C VAL A 139 3.84 0.27 -7.52
N GLN A 140 3.72 0.39 -8.83
CA GLN A 140 2.81 -0.47 -9.60
C GLN A 140 3.55 -1.67 -10.19
N CYS A 141 2.90 -2.82 -10.19
CA CYS A 141 3.38 -4.00 -10.90
C CYS A 141 3.35 -3.73 -12.41
N PRO A 142 4.47 -3.86 -13.15
CA PRO A 142 4.49 -3.67 -14.58
C PRO A 142 3.49 -4.61 -15.30
N PHE A 143 2.83 -4.09 -16.34
CA PHE A 143 1.83 -4.84 -17.10
C PHE A 143 2.39 -6.14 -17.71
N ASP A 144 3.66 -6.10 -18.17
CA ASP A 144 4.38 -7.25 -18.74
C ASP A 144 5.03 -8.15 -17.69
N SER A 145 4.81 -7.89 -16.41
CA SER A 145 5.43 -8.58 -15.28
C SER A 145 6.97 -8.58 -15.32
N SER A 146 7.56 -7.54 -15.90
CA SER A 146 9.01 -7.40 -16.00
C SER A 146 9.65 -7.23 -14.62
N VAL A 147 10.48 -8.17 -14.22
CA VAL A 147 11.27 -8.07 -12.97
C VAL A 147 12.16 -6.84 -13.00
N LYS A 148 12.88 -6.63 -14.11
CA LYS A 148 13.74 -5.46 -14.29
C LYS A 148 12.94 -4.16 -14.24
N GLY A 149 11.76 -4.14 -14.86
CA GLY A 149 10.85 -3.00 -14.85
C GLY A 149 10.44 -2.61 -13.42
N LEU A 150 10.01 -3.59 -12.60
CA LEU A 150 9.64 -3.35 -11.21
C LEU A 150 10.81 -2.83 -10.37
N LEU A 151 11.99 -3.46 -10.50
CA LEU A 151 13.18 -3.05 -9.74
C LEU A 151 13.63 -1.62 -10.08
N LEU A 152 13.58 -1.26 -11.36
CA LEU A 152 13.89 0.11 -11.80
C LEU A 152 12.85 1.11 -11.33
N GLU A 153 11.57 0.73 -11.28
CA GLU A 153 10.51 1.58 -10.75
C GLU A 153 10.69 1.85 -9.25
N ILE A 154 11.08 0.81 -8.48
CA ILE A 154 11.44 0.99 -7.06
C ILE A 154 12.59 2.00 -6.90
N LEU A 155 13.66 1.87 -7.69
CA LEU A 155 14.79 2.80 -7.63
C LEU A 155 14.37 4.22 -7.98
N ARG A 156 13.55 4.39 -9.04
CA ARG A 156 13.03 5.70 -9.47
C ARG A 156 12.21 6.36 -8.36
N SER A 157 11.30 5.60 -7.74
CA SER A 157 10.45 6.10 -6.66
C SER A 157 11.25 6.47 -5.41
N VAL A 158 12.32 5.74 -5.11
CA VAL A 158 13.26 6.10 -4.03
C VAL A 158 13.99 7.40 -4.35
N ASP A 159 14.49 7.55 -5.58
CA ASP A 159 15.20 8.77 -6.00
C ASP A 159 14.30 10.01 -5.93
N GLU A 160 13.01 9.88 -6.28
CA GLU A 160 12.01 10.97 -6.18
C GLU A 160 11.82 11.44 -4.74
N VAL A 161 11.89 10.52 -3.77
CA VAL A 161 11.67 10.84 -2.35
C VAL A 161 12.95 11.30 -1.66
N LEU A 162 14.08 10.64 -1.91
CA LEU A 162 15.36 10.90 -1.24
C LEU A 162 16.27 11.87 -1.99
N SER A 163 15.88 12.30 -3.21
CA SER A 163 16.73 13.09 -4.11
C SER A 163 18.10 12.42 -4.38
N SER A 164 18.08 11.07 -4.49
CA SER A 164 19.22 10.22 -4.81
C SER A 164 19.35 10.00 -6.32
N ASP A 165 20.31 9.16 -6.75
CA ASP A 165 20.61 8.93 -8.18
C ASP A 165 20.74 7.44 -8.53
N TYR A 166 20.12 6.56 -7.76
CA TYR A 166 20.22 5.11 -7.91
C TYR A 166 19.70 4.62 -9.25
N TYR A 167 18.55 5.13 -9.69
CA TYR A 167 17.95 4.79 -10.98
C TYR A 167 18.89 5.13 -12.15
N ARG A 168 19.42 6.36 -12.16
CA ARG A 168 20.34 6.78 -13.23
C ARG A 168 21.63 5.97 -13.24
N GLN A 169 22.18 5.65 -12.06
CA GLN A 169 23.35 4.78 -11.93
C GLN A 169 23.07 3.38 -12.49
N ALA A 170 21.92 2.79 -12.15
CA ALA A 170 21.51 1.50 -12.66
C ALA A 170 21.36 1.47 -14.20
N ILE A 171 20.78 2.51 -14.79
CA ILE A 171 20.64 2.63 -16.25
C ILE A 171 21.99 2.81 -16.91
N ARG A 172 22.86 3.69 -16.41
CA ARG A 172 24.19 3.97 -16.98
C ARG A 172 25.10 2.74 -16.95
N SER A 173 25.06 1.97 -15.86
CA SER A 173 25.83 0.74 -15.70
C SER A 173 25.26 -0.46 -16.47
N ARG A 174 24.11 -0.31 -17.11
CA ARG A 174 23.37 -1.42 -17.77
C ARG A 174 23.17 -2.61 -16.83
N ALA A 175 22.81 -2.32 -15.55
CA ALA A 175 22.72 -3.32 -14.51
C ALA A 175 21.85 -4.52 -14.93
N THR A 176 22.32 -5.72 -14.62
CA THR A 176 21.57 -6.97 -14.79
C THR A 176 20.49 -7.08 -13.70
N THR A 177 19.52 -7.97 -13.89
CA THR A 177 18.45 -8.19 -12.92
C THR A 177 19.00 -8.56 -11.55
N ASP A 178 20.04 -9.42 -11.48
CA ASP A 178 20.66 -9.84 -10.22
C ASP A 178 21.34 -8.68 -9.48
N ILE A 179 22.05 -7.82 -10.22
CA ILE A 179 22.65 -6.60 -9.65
C ILE A 179 21.56 -5.67 -9.11
N LEU A 180 20.45 -5.53 -9.84
CA LEU A 180 19.32 -4.70 -9.41
C LEU A 180 18.65 -5.25 -8.16
N ILE A 181 18.45 -6.58 -8.05
CA ILE A 181 17.92 -7.23 -6.84
C ILE A 181 18.83 -6.92 -5.64
N GLY A 182 20.14 -7.04 -5.82
CA GLY A 182 21.11 -6.69 -4.78
C GLY A 182 21.04 -5.23 -4.34
N SER A 183 20.99 -4.30 -5.32
CA SER A 183 20.90 -2.87 -5.07
C SER A 183 19.59 -2.48 -4.36
N VAL A 184 18.45 -2.98 -4.86
CA VAL A 184 17.14 -2.73 -4.24
C VAL A 184 17.08 -3.34 -2.84
N SER A 185 17.64 -4.53 -2.63
CA SER A 185 17.70 -5.15 -1.30
C SER A 185 18.46 -4.29 -0.30
N GLN A 186 19.61 -3.72 -0.70
CA GLN A 186 20.40 -2.82 0.15
C GLN A 186 19.66 -1.53 0.46
N ILE A 187 19.04 -0.92 -0.53
CA ILE A 187 18.23 0.30 -0.36
C ILE A 187 17.02 0.02 0.55
N ALA A 188 16.37 -1.13 0.38
CA ALA A 188 15.25 -1.52 1.22
C ALA A 188 15.64 -1.69 2.69
N ILE A 189 16.79 -2.31 2.97
CA ILE A 189 17.32 -2.44 4.33
C ILE A 189 17.48 -1.06 4.98
N ASN A 190 18.03 -0.10 4.24
CA ASN A 190 18.42 1.19 4.80
C ASN A 190 17.27 2.20 4.81
N HIS A 191 16.42 2.21 3.78
CA HIS A 191 15.55 3.34 3.52
C HIS A 191 14.06 3.01 3.43
N ILE A 192 13.63 1.77 3.16
CA ILE A 192 12.22 1.48 2.93
C ILE A 192 11.59 0.82 4.16
N GLY A 193 10.53 1.41 4.72
CA GLY A 193 9.74 0.83 5.80
C GLY A 193 8.88 -0.32 5.31
N VAL A 194 7.88 -0.02 4.48
CA VAL A 194 6.99 -0.98 3.82
C VAL A 194 6.95 -0.68 2.33
N LEU A 195 7.18 -1.69 1.51
CA LEU A 195 7.00 -1.62 0.06
C LEU A 195 5.57 -2.06 -0.27
N ILE A 196 4.83 -1.23 -1.00
CA ILE A 196 3.49 -1.55 -1.50
C ILE A 196 3.61 -1.77 -3.01
N VAL A 197 3.21 -2.95 -3.48
CA VAL A 197 3.16 -3.29 -4.90
C VAL A 197 1.70 -3.43 -5.29
N ASP A 198 1.18 -2.41 -5.97
CA ASP A 198 -0.21 -2.40 -6.46
C ASP A 198 -0.32 -3.05 -7.84
N GLU A 199 -1.54 -3.38 -8.27
CA GLU A 199 -1.86 -4.05 -9.54
C GLU A 199 -1.13 -5.39 -9.70
N ILE A 200 -0.92 -6.14 -8.59
CA ILE A 200 -0.15 -7.39 -8.63
C ILE A 200 -0.79 -8.47 -9.52
N GLN A 201 -2.08 -8.35 -9.88
CA GLN A 201 -2.73 -9.26 -10.83
C GLN A 201 -2.06 -9.25 -12.21
N ASN A 202 -1.30 -8.21 -12.55
CA ASN A 202 -0.51 -8.18 -13.79
C ASN A 202 0.41 -9.40 -13.95
N ILE A 203 0.79 -10.08 -12.84
CA ILE A 203 1.56 -11.34 -12.90
C ILE A 203 0.85 -12.44 -13.72
N THR A 204 -0.45 -12.35 -13.91
CA THR A 204 -1.22 -13.30 -14.72
C THR A 204 -1.16 -13.00 -16.21
N ASN A 205 -0.76 -11.80 -16.60
CA ASN A 205 -0.80 -11.32 -17.99
C ASN A 205 0.35 -11.87 -18.84
N SER A 206 1.41 -12.39 -18.22
CA SER A 206 2.58 -12.85 -18.96
C SER A 206 3.24 -14.08 -18.34
N ASN A 207 4.06 -14.79 -19.12
CA ASN A 207 4.87 -15.91 -18.65
C ASN A 207 5.93 -15.49 -17.60
N ASN A 208 6.18 -14.19 -17.44
CA ASN A 208 7.16 -13.66 -16.50
C ASN A 208 6.61 -13.55 -15.05
N GLY A 209 5.31 -13.76 -14.84
CA GLY A 209 4.68 -13.58 -13.54
C GLY A 209 5.32 -14.42 -12.43
N LYS A 210 5.66 -15.69 -12.71
CA LYS A 210 6.36 -16.55 -11.75
C LYS A 210 7.75 -16.02 -11.40
N ALA A 211 8.47 -15.48 -12.39
CA ALA A 211 9.79 -14.89 -12.16
C ALA A 211 9.69 -13.62 -11.29
N LEU A 212 8.65 -12.80 -11.51
CA LEU A 212 8.42 -11.60 -10.71
C LEU A 212 8.07 -11.94 -9.25
N VAL A 213 7.20 -12.92 -9.01
CA VAL A 213 6.88 -13.37 -7.64
C VAL A 213 8.12 -13.98 -6.96
N SER A 214 8.95 -14.72 -7.70
CA SER A 214 10.23 -15.24 -7.20
C SER A 214 11.18 -14.08 -6.82
N ALA A 215 11.26 -13.03 -7.63
CA ALA A 215 12.08 -11.85 -7.32
C ALA A 215 11.58 -11.08 -6.08
N LEU A 216 10.26 -10.92 -5.92
CA LEU A 216 9.67 -10.34 -4.70
C LEU A 216 10.00 -11.18 -3.46
N THR A 217 9.88 -12.51 -3.58
CA THR A 217 10.26 -13.43 -2.50
C THR A 217 11.75 -13.33 -2.17
N GLN A 218 12.60 -13.18 -3.18
CA GLN A 218 14.04 -12.98 -2.99
C GLN A 218 14.33 -11.63 -2.30
N LEU A 219 13.63 -10.56 -2.67
CA LEU A 219 13.75 -9.26 -1.96
C LEU A 219 13.35 -9.39 -0.49
N ILE A 220 12.24 -10.07 -0.18
CA ILE A 220 11.81 -10.33 1.19
C ILE A 220 12.90 -11.08 1.97
N ASN A 221 13.43 -12.15 1.38
CA ASN A 221 14.44 -12.97 2.03
C ASN A 221 15.77 -12.25 2.22
N ASN A 222 16.20 -11.46 1.23
CA ASN A 222 17.48 -10.78 1.23
C ASN A 222 17.50 -9.56 2.17
N SER A 223 16.40 -8.81 2.23
CA SER A 223 16.35 -7.54 2.95
C SER A 223 15.52 -7.59 4.24
N GLY A 224 14.68 -8.62 4.41
CA GLY A 224 13.71 -8.64 5.50
C GLY A 224 12.66 -7.53 5.42
N ILE A 225 12.48 -6.90 4.25
CA ILE A 225 11.48 -5.87 4.03
C ILE A 225 10.06 -6.44 4.10
N SER A 226 9.13 -5.68 4.65
CA SER A 226 7.71 -5.99 4.56
C SER A 226 7.17 -5.52 3.21
N ILE A 227 6.58 -6.44 2.44
CA ILE A 227 5.94 -6.14 1.15
C ILE A 227 4.43 -6.36 1.30
N CYS A 228 3.66 -5.32 0.98
CA CYS A 228 2.21 -5.38 0.81
C CYS A 228 1.89 -5.53 -0.68
N MET A 229 1.34 -6.66 -1.09
CA MET A 229 0.95 -6.93 -2.47
C MET A 229 -0.56 -6.73 -2.61
N VAL A 230 -0.97 -5.83 -3.51
CA VAL A 230 -2.37 -5.42 -3.68
C VAL A 230 -2.85 -5.83 -5.06
N GLY A 231 -4.02 -6.49 -5.13
CA GLY A 231 -4.56 -6.93 -6.43
C GLY A 231 -5.96 -7.53 -6.37
N THR A 232 -6.30 -8.17 -7.47
CA THR A 232 -7.59 -8.83 -7.67
C THR A 232 -7.48 -10.35 -7.48
N PRO A 233 -8.60 -11.10 -7.34
CA PRO A 233 -8.58 -12.52 -7.04
C PRO A 233 -7.83 -13.41 -8.04
N GLU A 234 -7.65 -12.94 -9.28
CA GLU A 234 -7.00 -13.69 -10.35
C GLU A 234 -5.54 -14.09 -10.03
N CYS A 235 -4.84 -13.25 -9.23
CA CYS A 235 -3.44 -13.53 -8.88
C CYS A 235 -3.28 -14.51 -7.72
N THR A 236 -4.35 -14.90 -7.03
CA THR A 236 -4.29 -15.67 -5.77
C THR A 236 -3.52 -16.96 -5.92
N LEU A 237 -3.82 -17.77 -6.94
CA LEU A 237 -3.17 -19.08 -7.17
C LEU A 237 -1.65 -18.95 -7.39
N LEU A 238 -1.22 -17.92 -8.13
CA LEU A 238 0.21 -17.68 -8.37
C LEU A 238 0.92 -17.23 -7.09
N LEU A 239 0.30 -16.34 -6.32
CA LEU A 239 0.87 -15.86 -5.06
C LEU A 239 0.95 -16.99 -4.02
N GLU A 240 -0.09 -17.81 -3.88
CA GLU A 240 -0.10 -18.93 -2.95
C GLU A 240 0.97 -19.96 -3.27
N SER A 241 1.18 -20.27 -4.56
CA SER A 241 2.17 -21.26 -4.98
C SER A 241 3.62 -20.81 -4.73
N ALA A 242 3.87 -19.50 -4.76
CA ALA A 242 5.23 -18.97 -4.68
C ALA A 242 5.59 -18.43 -3.27
N VAL A 243 4.60 -18.02 -2.47
CA VAL A 243 4.80 -17.47 -1.12
C VAL A 243 4.65 -18.52 -0.02
N GLN A 244 4.37 -19.78 -0.37
CA GLN A 244 4.23 -20.88 0.59
C GLN A 244 5.33 -21.05 1.66
N PRO A 245 6.61 -20.71 1.43
CA PRO A 245 7.61 -20.77 2.50
C PRO A 245 7.42 -19.69 3.58
N ALA A 246 6.78 -18.58 3.26
CA ALA A 246 6.49 -17.50 4.22
C ALA A 246 5.15 -17.78 4.95
N ARG A 247 5.10 -18.83 5.77
CA ARG A 247 3.94 -19.31 6.54
C ARG A 247 3.23 -18.29 7.46
N ARG A 248 3.42 -16.98 7.27
CA ARG A 248 2.89 -15.91 8.15
C ARG A 248 2.13 -14.82 7.43
N SER A 249 1.97 -14.85 6.12
CA SER A 249 1.19 -13.83 5.42
C SER A 249 -0.29 -14.20 5.43
N LEU A 250 -0.98 -13.84 6.50
CA LEU A 250 -2.43 -13.76 6.48
C LEU A 250 -2.82 -12.66 5.49
N GLY A 251 -3.18 -13.06 4.27
CA GLY A 251 -3.72 -12.14 3.27
C GLY A 251 -5.09 -11.64 3.69
N LEU A 252 -5.32 -10.36 3.52
CA LEU A 252 -6.65 -9.78 3.62
C LEU A 252 -7.39 -10.05 2.31
N ARG A 253 -8.61 -10.61 2.40
CA ARG A 253 -9.42 -10.96 1.23
C ARG A 253 -10.79 -10.35 1.36
N TYR A 254 -11.19 -9.62 0.34
CA TYR A 254 -12.46 -8.90 0.30
C TYR A 254 -13.25 -9.27 -0.95
N SER A 255 -14.52 -9.59 -0.73
CA SER A 255 -15.54 -9.70 -1.78
C SER A 255 -16.18 -8.33 -2.04
N ALA A 256 -17.17 -8.27 -2.92
CA ALA A 256 -18.01 -7.09 -3.07
C ALA A 256 -18.59 -6.69 -1.70
N LEU A 257 -18.83 -5.38 -1.52
CA LEU A 257 -19.44 -4.88 -0.29
C LEU A 257 -20.80 -5.54 -0.07
N PRO A 258 -21.02 -6.16 1.09
CA PRO A 258 -22.30 -6.75 1.39
C PRO A 258 -23.35 -5.66 1.64
N TYR A 259 -24.61 -5.99 1.40
CA TYR A 259 -25.74 -5.19 1.82
C TYR A 259 -25.88 -5.29 3.35
N ASN A 260 -25.32 -4.31 4.06
CA ASN A 260 -25.25 -4.28 5.51
C ASN A 260 -25.40 -2.84 6.04
N GLU A 261 -25.32 -2.69 7.36
CA GLU A 261 -25.44 -1.39 8.04
C GLU A 261 -24.47 -0.33 7.47
N TYR A 262 -23.25 -0.73 7.11
CA TYR A 262 -22.27 0.17 6.48
C TYR A 262 -22.77 0.72 5.13
N PHE A 263 -23.42 -0.13 4.31
CA PHE A 263 -23.96 0.31 3.02
C PHE A 263 -25.09 1.33 3.22
N PHE A 264 -25.96 1.10 4.20
CA PHE A 264 -27.00 2.04 4.58
C PHE A 264 -26.43 3.38 5.07
N GLU A 265 -25.47 3.34 5.97
CA GLU A 265 -24.78 4.54 6.46
C GLU A 265 -24.13 5.32 5.32
N PHE A 266 -23.44 4.62 4.42
CA PHE A 266 -22.81 5.22 3.24
C PHE A 266 -23.86 5.91 2.35
N CYS A 267 -24.91 5.22 1.96
CA CYS A 267 -25.97 5.77 1.13
C CYS A 267 -26.63 6.98 1.80
N THR A 268 -27.01 6.86 3.06
CA THR A 268 -27.64 7.94 3.82
C THR A 268 -26.75 9.18 3.86
N THR A 269 -25.45 9.01 4.14
CA THR A 269 -24.50 10.11 4.19
C THR A 269 -24.32 10.77 2.82
N VAL A 270 -24.19 9.99 1.74
CA VAL A 270 -24.04 10.55 0.39
C VAL A 270 -25.30 11.32 -0.02
N PHE A 271 -26.50 10.84 0.35
CA PHE A 271 -27.75 11.51 0.05
C PHE A 271 -27.97 12.82 0.85
N GLU A 272 -27.24 13.10 1.89
CA GLU A 272 -27.23 14.40 2.56
C GLU A 272 -26.69 15.51 1.65
N TYR A 273 -25.80 15.17 0.71
CA TYR A 273 -25.15 16.06 -0.25
C TYR A 273 -25.97 16.18 -1.53
N GLN A 274 -26.97 17.07 -1.56
CA GLN A 274 -27.86 17.24 -2.69
C GLN A 274 -27.58 18.52 -3.47
N TYR A 275 -27.32 18.40 -4.74
CA TYR A 275 -27.05 19.50 -5.67
C TYR A 275 -28.21 19.73 -6.67
N VAL A 276 -29.32 19.02 -6.46
CA VAL A 276 -30.53 19.17 -7.27
C VAL A 276 -31.43 20.29 -6.73
N LYS A 277 -32.27 20.88 -7.59
CA LYS A 277 -33.14 21.99 -7.21
C LYS A 277 -34.18 21.60 -6.17
N ASN A 278 -34.73 20.40 -6.30
CA ASN A 278 -35.73 19.84 -5.38
C ASN A 278 -35.08 18.76 -4.55
N ARG A 279 -35.14 18.89 -3.24
CA ARG A 279 -34.58 17.87 -2.34
C ARG A 279 -35.36 16.55 -2.49
N THR A 280 -34.63 15.45 -2.61
CA THR A 280 -35.19 14.11 -2.61
C THR A 280 -34.94 13.50 -1.23
N GLU A 281 -35.98 12.96 -0.61
CA GLU A 281 -35.85 12.20 0.62
C GLU A 281 -35.44 10.76 0.28
N ILE A 282 -34.41 10.26 0.96
CA ILE A 282 -34.00 8.88 0.83
C ILE A 282 -34.97 8.01 1.62
N SER A 283 -35.36 6.89 1.04
CA SER A 283 -36.14 5.85 1.71
C SER A 283 -35.38 4.53 1.65
N ASP A 284 -35.67 3.62 2.60
CA ASP A 284 -35.08 2.29 2.62
C ASP A 284 -35.26 1.56 1.29
N ALA A 285 -36.44 1.73 0.64
CA ALA A 285 -36.71 1.15 -0.66
C ALA A 285 -35.77 1.67 -1.77
N ILE A 286 -35.31 2.92 -1.70
CA ILE A 286 -34.32 3.45 -2.65
C ILE A 286 -32.96 2.81 -2.38
N ILE A 287 -32.58 2.66 -1.11
CA ILE A 287 -31.30 2.03 -0.73
C ILE A 287 -31.30 0.55 -1.12
N GLU A 288 -32.41 -0.16 -0.92
CA GLU A 288 -32.57 -1.57 -1.35
C GLU A 288 -32.47 -1.75 -2.87
N TRP A 289 -32.87 -0.74 -3.63
CA TRP A 289 -32.83 -0.79 -5.09
C TRP A 289 -31.43 -0.51 -5.65
N LEU A 290 -30.60 0.29 -4.95
CA LEU A 290 -29.22 0.61 -5.34
C LEU A 290 -28.30 -0.59 -5.17
#